data_74c5028fe8b1ad5a69f3b46e8a7a5d16
#
_entry.id   74c5028fe8b1ad5a69f3b46e8a7a5d16
#
_cell.length_a   1.000
_cell.length_b   1.000
_cell.length_c   1.000
_cell.angle_alpha   90.00
_cell.angle_beta   90.00
_cell.angle_gamma   90.00
#
_symmetry.space_group_name_H-M   'P 1'
#
loop_
_entity.id
_entity.type
_entity.pdbx_description
1 polymer ?
#
loop_
_entity_poly.entity_id
_entity_poly.type
_entity_poly.pdbx_seq_one_letter_code
_entity_poly.pdbx_strand_id
1 'polypeptide(L)'
;MFYITFERLVLMNYNNILNVFNSVDLSIGEIQTDTIEDENLNILNRIFINKQITCSCTKITKTAMCIIYDFELFSYNITFEQIKRLEKTLQMFLRKESVVISPSKVTIGFTVSVPHDNKLIIPLGNCLKQTMDSSQFEVPLGLDEQNNPINVDISKLPHLLVSGTTGSGKSVCINNIIVSLLSKNKPEDLQLILIDPKQVEFAKYDSLKYFLNGRVITNVFQAANALYKICCNMDLRYREISRKGCKTIDEYNEISEKKYSRAIIVIDELADLMIRNKKEVEPLLVRIAQLGRACGIHLILATQRPSREVITGLLKVNIPAKICFKVPSAVHSRVVLDKSGAEKLTGCGDGLFQNNDGSDPVRFQGAYISSQEIDKFVEYINQH
;
A
#
# COMPACT_ATOMS: atom_id res chain seq x y z
N MET A 1 -11.54 -19.64 -32.45
CA MET A 1 -12.87 -19.31 -31.89
C MET A 1 -12.99 -19.56 -30.36
N PHE A 2 -12.04 -20.23 -29.72
CA PHE A 2 -12.05 -20.53 -28.29
C PHE A 2 -11.39 -19.48 -27.39
N TYR A 3 -10.56 -18.57 -27.93
CA TYR A 3 -9.87 -17.54 -27.15
C TYR A 3 -10.77 -16.38 -26.70
N ILE A 4 -11.80 -16.07 -27.48
CA ILE A 4 -12.72 -14.94 -27.16
C ILE A 4 -13.70 -15.29 -26.02
N THR A 5 -13.93 -16.57 -25.75
CA THR A 5 -14.84 -17.05 -24.69
C THR A 5 -14.19 -17.02 -23.31
N PHE A 6 -12.86 -17.18 -23.21
CA PHE A 6 -12.14 -17.21 -21.92
C PHE A 6 -11.98 -15.81 -21.32
N GLU A 7 -11.60 -14.82 -22.13
CA GLU A 7 -11.53 -13.42 -21.68
C GLU A 7 -12.90 -12.87 -21.24
N ARG A 8 -13.97 -13.23 -21.97
CA ARG A 8 -15.33 -12.85 -21.59
C ARG A 8 -15.80 -13.52 -20.29
N LEU A 9 -15.40 -14.75 -20.00
CA LEU A 9 -15.74 -15.42 -18.74
C LEU A 9 -14.99 -14.81 -17.55
N VAL A 10 -13.71 -14.45 -17.74
CA VAL A 10 -12.92 -13.76 -16.72
C VAL A 10 -13.49 -12.36 -16.46
N LEU A 11 -13.86 -11.61 -17.49
CA LEU A 11 -14.48 -10.30 -17.38
C LEU A 11 -15.89 -10.36 -16.74
N MET A 12 -16.68 -11.37 -17.05
CA MET A 12 -18.01 -11.57 -16.41
C MET A 12 -17.88 -11.92 -14.92
N ASN A 13 -16.92 -12.77 -14.55
CA ASN A 13 -16.64 -13.09 -13.15
C ASN A 13 -16.13 -11.89 -12.38
N TYR A 14 -15.26 -11.07 -12.99
CA TYR A 14 -14.72 -9.88 -12.36
C TYR A 14 -15.78 -8.79 -12.14
N ASN A 15 -16.68 -8.56 -13.11
CA ASN A 15 -17.81 -7.65 -12.94
C ASN A 15 -18.74 -8.09 -11.80
N ASN A 16 -18.95 -9.40 -11.63
CA ASN A 16 -19.72 -9.93 -10.51
C ASN A 16 -19.00 -9.72 -9.17
N ILE A 17 -17.69 -9.88 -9.14
CA ILE A 17 -16.86 -9.56 -7.97
C ILE A 17 -16.95 -8.07 -7.62
N LEU A 18 -16.89 -7.18 -8.60
CA LEU A 18 -17.02 -5.73 -8.36
C LEU A 18 -18.37 -5.34 -7.76
N ASN A 19 -19.44 -6.08 -8.05
CA ASN A 19 -20.76 -5.83 -7.44
C ASN A 19 -20.82 -6.17 -5.94
N VAL A 20 -19.84 -6.92 -5.43
CA VAL A 20 -19.72 -7.19 -3.97
C VAL A 20 -19.26 -5.93 -3.22
N PHE A 21 -18.51 -5.06 -3.90
CA PHE A 21 -17.94 -3.85 -3.29
C PHE A 21 -18.85 -2.64 -3.50
N ASN A 22 -19.02 -1.83 -2.45
CA ASN A 22 -19.71 -0.57 -2.56
C ASN A 22 -18.90 0.38 -3.46
N SER A 23 -19.52 0.90 -4.52
CA SER A 23 -18.95 1.99 -5.32
C SER A 23 -19.57 3.29 -4.87
N VAL A 24 -18.77 4.26 -4.48
CA VAL A 24 -19.20 5.61 -4.16
C VAL A 24 -18.71 6.53 -5.26
N ASP A 25 -19.58 7.40 -5.73
CA ASP A 25 -19.20 8.48 -6.65
C ASP A 25 -18.33 9.47 -5.84
N LEU A 26 -17.02 9.38 -6.06
CA LEU A 26 -16.09 10.31 -5.44
C LEU A 26 -16.18 11.61 -6.24
N SER A 27 -16.89 12.60 -5.72
CA SER A 27 -16.87 13.96 -6.26
C SER A 27 -15.52 14.62 -5.99
N ILE A 28 -14.48 14.06 -6.64
CA ILE A 28 -13.10 14.56 -6.62
C ILE A 28 -12.93 15.34 -7.92
N GLY A 29 -12.64 16.63 -7.84
CA GLY A 29 -12.52 17.44 -9.04
C GLY A 29 -11.79 18.75 -8.81
N GLU A 30 -11.40 19.36 -9.91
CA GLU A 30 -10.94 20.75 -9.93
C GLU A 30 -12.12 21.67 -9.63
N ILE A 31 -11.96 22.56 -8.66
CA ILE A 31 -12.95 23.59 -8.33
C ILE A 31 -12.43 24.88 -8.95
N GLN A 32 -13.21 25.47 -9.86
CA GLN A 32 -12.89 26.80 -10.37
C GLN A 32 -13.00 27.84 -9.24
N THR A 33 -12.03 28.75 -9.19
CA THR A 33 -11.84 29.70 -8.09
C THR A 33 -12.95 30.72 -7.91
N ASP A 34 -13.86 30.86 -8.88
CA ASP A 34 -14.80 31.99 -8.95
C ASP A 34 -16.06 31.89 -8.08
N THR A 35 -16.25 30.80 -7.33
CA THR A 35 -17.55 30.55 -6.67
C THR A 35 -17.52 30.09 -5.23
N ILE A 36 -16.34 30.07 -4.54
CA ILE A 36 -16.31 29.57 -3.16
C ILE A 36 -15.73 30.64 -2.23
N GLU A 37 -16.55 31.12 -1.29
CA GLU A 37 -16.07 31.69 -0.01
C GLU A 37 -15.35 30.56 0.76
N ASP A 38 -14.12 30.27 0.38
CA ASP A 38 -13.28 29.30 1.07
C ASP A 38 -12.64 30.00 2.27
N GLU A 39 -13.14 29.67 3.47
CA GLU A 39 -12.56 30.19 4.74
C GLU A 39 -11.06 29.96 4.83
N ASN A 40 -10.57 28.81 4.37
CA ASN A 40 -9.14 28.51 4.38
C ASN A 40 -8.38 29.46 3.48
N LEU A 41 -8.86 29.71 2.26
CA LEU A 41 -8.21 30.63 1.33
C LEU A 41 -8.15 32.07 1.91
N ASN A 42 -9.21 32.51 2.58
CA ASN A 42 -9.23 33.81 3.24
C ASN A 42 -8.19 33.90 4.36
N ILE A 43 -8.01 32.84 5.15
CA ILE A 43 -7.00 32.78 6.21
C ILE A 43 -5.61 32.78 5.59
N LEU A 44 -5.36 31.98 4.55
CA LEU A 44 -4.08 31.89 3.84
C LEU A 44 -3.67 33.28 3.28
N ASN A 45 -4.58 33.94 2.56
CA ASN A 45 -4.34 35.25 1.99
C ASN A 45 -4.00 36.30 3.06
N ARG A 46 -4.75 36.34 4.18
CA ARG A 46 -4.49 37.24 5.29
C ARG A 46 -3.09 37.03 5.88
N ILE A 47 -2.65 35.80 6.06
CA ILE A 47 -1.33 35.46 6.59
C ILE A 47 -0.24 35.90 5.63
N PHE A 48 -0.39 35.61 4.33
CA PHE A 48 0.60 36.00 3.33
C PHE A 48 0.73 37.54 3.19
N ILE A 49 -0.38 38.26 3.17
CA ILE A 49 -0.39 39.72 3.15
C ILE A 49 0.33 40.28 4.40
N ASN A 50 0.02 39.76 5.60
CA ASN A 50 0.68 40.21 6.84
C ASN A 50 2.18 39.89 6.88
N LYS A 51 2.64 38.90 6.12
CA LYS A 51 4.04 38.54 5.96
C LYS A 51 4.71 39.23 4.77
N GLN A 52 4.02 40.16 4.12
CA GLN A 52 4.49 40.85 2.92
C GLN A 52 4.86 39.92 1.75
N ILE A 53 4.17 38.75 1.65
CA ILE A 53 4.32 37.82 0.56
C ILE A 53 3.26 38.15 -0.50
N THR A 54 3.71 38.68 -1.62
CA THR A 54 2.83 39.04 -2.74
C THR A 54 2.62 37.78 -3.61
N CYS A 55 1.47 37.15 -3.47
CA CYS A 55 1.08 35.97 -4.20
C CYS A 55 -0.43 35.97 -4.46
N SER A 56 -0.88 35.21 -5.45
CA SER A 56 -2.31 34.94 -5.68
C SER A 56 -2.55 33.45 -5.84
N CYS A 57 -3.70 32.97 -5.36
CA CYS A 57 -4.15 31.61 -5.60
C CYS A 57 -4.64 31.48 -7.05
N THR A 58 -4.01 30.63 -7.82
CA THR A 58 -4.35 30.40 -9.24
C THR A 58 -5.21 29.19 -9.46
N LYS A 59 -5.14 28.21 -8.55
CA LYS A 59 -5.89 26.95 -8.68
C LYS A 59 -6.17 26.36 -7.30
N ILE A 60 -7.38 25.78 -7.15
CA ILE A 60 -7.76 24.98 -5.98
C ILE A 60 -8.09 23.58 -6.47
N THR A 61 -7.40 22.59 -5.91
CA THR A 61 -7.65 21.18 -6.23
C THR A 61 -8.12 20.44 -4.99
N LYS A 62 -9.31 19.86 -5.03
CA LYS A 62 -9.82 19.01 -3.96
C LYS A 62 -9.42 17.56 -4.24
N THR A 63 -8.64 16.99 -3.34
CA THR A 63 -8.21 15.58 -3.42
C THR A 63 -8.86 14.74 -2.32
N ALA A 64 -8.62 13.45 -2.33
CA ALA A 64 -9.12 12.56 -1.28
C ALA A 64 -8.52 12.89 0.11
N MET A 65 -7.32 13.48 0.15
CA MET A 65 -6.58 13.73 1.39
C MET A 65 -6.71 15.17 1.89
N CYS A 66 -6.71 16.13 0.97
CA CYS A 66 -6.55 17.55 1.29
C CYS A 66 -7.14 18.44 0.20
N ILE A 67 -7.24 19.72 0.50
CA ILE A 67 -7.43 20.77 -0.50
C ILE A 67 -6.05 21.37 -0.78
N ILE A 68 -5.66 21.39 -2.04
CA ILE A 68 -4.39 21.95 -2.51
C ILE A 68 -4.68 23.32 -3.11
N TYR A 69 -4.03 24.34 -2.57
CA TYR A 69 -4.07 25.71 -3.06
C TYR A 69 -2.75 26.00 -3.78
N ASP A 70 -2.79 26.24 -5.08
CA ASP A 70 -1.63 26.64 -5.88
C ASP A 70 -1.52 28.17 -5.87
N PHE A 71 -0.39 28.67 -5.39
CA PHE A 71 -0.09 30.10 -5.33
C PHE A 71 1.02 30.47 -6.33
N GLU A 72 0.75 31.46 -7.16
CA GLU A 72 1.75 32.13 -7.97
C GLU A 72 2.40 33.24 -7.17
N LEU A 73 3.74 33.29 -7.19
CA LEU A 73 4.53 34.27 -6.42
C LEU A 73 4.96 35.41 -7.34
N PHE A 74 4.65 36.64 -6.95
CA PHE A 74 5.03 37.86 -7.69
C PHE A 74 6.24 38.57 -7.09
N SER A 75 6.73 38.13 -5.93
CA SER A 75 7.88 38.72 -5.24
C SER A 75 9.10 37.81 -5.38
N TYR A 76 10.16 38.32 -6.00
CA TYR A 76 11.43 37.59 -6.16
C TYR A 76 12.38 37.72 -4.94
N ASN A 77 12.00 38.46 -3.91
CA ASN A 77 12.84 38.70 -2.74
C ASN A 77 12.63 37.68 -1.61
N ILE A 78 11.79 36.68 -1.82
CA ILE A 78 11.43 35.71 -0.80
C ILE A 78 11.91 34.32 -1.25
N THR A 79 12.64 33.62 -0.37
CA THR A 79 13.10 32.28 -0.62
C THR A 79 12.00 31.26 -0.22
N PHE A 80 11.98 30.10 -0.88
CA PHE A 80 11.05 29.02 -0.55
C PHE A 80 11.15 28.61 0.94
N GLU A 81 12.36 28.59 1.50
CA GLU A 81 12.60 28.26 2.92
C GLU A 81 11.90 29.24 3.88
N GLN A 82 11.81 30.51 3.52
CA GLN A 82 11.07 31.50 4.32
C GLN A 82 9.56 31.21 4.30
N ILE A 83 9.01 30.85 3.15
CA ILE A 83 7.60 30.47 3.01
C ILE A 83 7.33 29.18 3.79
N LYS A 84 8.18 28.19 3.68
CA LYS A 84 8.05 26.88 4.36
C LYS A 84 8.03 27.03 5.89
N ARG A 85 8.73 27.99 6.47
CA ARG A 85 8.70 28.26 7.91
C ARG A 85 7.30 28.66 8.42
N LEU A 86 6.40 29.08 7.53
CA LEU A 86 5.03 29.43 7.89
C LEU A 86 4.13 28.21 8.16
N GLU A 87 4.55 26.98 7.85
CA GLU A 87 3.75 25.76 8.06
C GLU A 87 3.13 25.71 9.46
N LYS A 88 3.94 25.96 10.53
CA LYS A 88 3.44 25.96 11.91
C LYS A 88 2.43 27.07 12.19
N THR A 89 2.65 28.24 11.60
CA THR A 89 1.73 29.38 11.72
C THR A 89 0.41 29.05 11.03
N LEU A 90 0.46 28.48 9.82
CA LEU A 90 -0.72 28.06 9.08
C LEU A 90 -1.48 26.96 9.82
N GLN A 91 -0.79 25.96 10.39
CA GLN A 91 -1.39 24.91 11.22
C GLN A 91 -2.21 25.51 12.37
N MET A 92 -1.66 26.50 13.06
CA MET A 92 -2.34 27.16 14.19
C MET A 92 -3.60 27.91 13.73
N PHE A 93 -3.51 28.74 12.68
CA PHE A 93 -4.63 29.56 12.23
C PHE A 93 -5.72 28.74 11.53
N LEU A 94 -5.35 27.72 10.77
CA LEU A 94 -6.28 26.79 10.10
C LEU A 94 -6.81 25.71 11.05
N ARG A 95 -6.30 25.63 12.29
CA ARG A 95 -6.64 24.61 13.30
C ARG A 95 -6.47 23.18 12.76
N LYS A 96 -5.38 22.95 12.00
CA LYS A 96 -5.05 21.65 11.39
C LYS A 96 -3.77 21.09 12.01
N GLU A 97 -3.74 19.77 12.24
CA GLU A 97 -2.55 19.09 12.78
C GLU A 97 -1.38 19.10 11.80
N SER A 98 -1.67 19.16 10.51
CA SER A 98 -0.66 19.10 9.45
C SER A 98 -1.08 20.01 8.30
N VAL A 99 -0.21 20.96 7.95
CA VAL A 99 -0.30 21.76 6.71
C VAL A 99 1.07 21.66 6.06
N VAL A 100 1.11 21.38 4.77
CA VAL A 100 2.37 21.18 4.05
C VAL A 100 2.50 22.25 2.97
N ILE A 101 3.68 22.87 2.90
CA ILE A 101 4.05 23.81 1.84
C ILE A 101 5.09 23.12 0.96
N SER A 102 4.83 23.06 -0.34
CA SER A 102 5.72 22.47 -1.34
C SER A 102 5.94 23.43 -2.52
N PRO A 103 7.05 23.32 -3.28
CA PRO A 103 7.20 24.08 -4.51
C PRO A 103 6.08 23.70 -5.49
N SER A 104 5.51 24.69 -6.18
CA SER A 104 4.52 24.42 -7.23
C SER A 104 5.19 23.71 -8.41
N LYS A 105 4.49 22.76 -9.02
CA LYS A 105 4.91 22.10 -10.28
C LYS A 105 4.30 22.78 -11.50
N VAL A 106 3.36 23.71 -11.28
CA VAL A 106 2.54 24.32 -12.35
C VAL A 106 2.90 25.79 -12.56
N THR A 107 3.20 26.50 -11.49
CA THR A 107 3.49 27.95 -11.53
C THR A 107 4.84 28.26 -10.86
N ILE A 108 5.36 29.47 -11.09
CA ILE A 108 6.48 29.99 -10.32
C ILE A 108 5.92 30.40 -8.93
N GLY A 109 5.96 29.43 -8.00
CA GLY A 109 5.35 29.66 -6.69
C GLY A 109 5.36 28.42 -5.82
N PHE A 110 4.32 28.26 -5.02
CA PHE A 110 4.23 27.19 -4.04
C PHE A 110 2.79 26.68 -3.90
N THR A 111 2.66 25.47 -3.40
CA THR A 111 1.36 24.88 -3.04
C THR A 111 1.20 24.82 -1.54
N VAL A 112 -0.02 24.99 -1.05
CA VAL A 112 -0.40 24.77 0.35
C VAL A 112 -1.44 23.64 0.39
N SER A 113 -1.06 22.52 0.98
CA SER A 113 -1.95 21.37 1.17
C SER A 113 -2.58 21.43 2.57
N VAL A 114 -3.89 21.61 2.62
CA VAL A 114 -4.68 21.68 3.86
C VAL A 114 -5.53 20.42 4.00
N PRO A 115 -5.31 19.57 5.02
CA PRO A 115 -6.08 18.34 5.20
C PRO A 115 -7.57 18.60 5.41
N HIS A 116 -8.42 17.71 4.91
CA HIS A 116 -9.86 17.70 5.21
C HIS A 116 -10.12 17.47 6.71
N ASP A 117 -11.19 18.04 7.23
CA ASP A 117 -11.66 17.71 8.58
C ASP A 117 -12.18 16.26 8.63
N ASN A 118 -12.96 15.88 7.64
CA ASN A 118 -13.42 14.52 7.44
C ASN A 118 -12.67 13.92 6.25
N LYS A 119 -11.94 12.84 6.49
CA LYS A 119 -11.24 12.13 5.43
C LYS A 119 -12.24 11.48 4.49
N LEU A 120 -12.00 11.64 3.20
CA LEU A 120 -12.75 10.93 2.19
C LEU A 120 -12.32 9.46 2.18
N ILE A 121 -13.31 8.58 2.23
CA ILE A 121 -13.09 7.14 2.09
C ILE A 121 -12.95 6.83 0.61
N ILE A 122 -11.87 6.14 0.24
CA ILE A 122 -11.64 5.64 -1.11
C ILE A 122 -12.06 4.17 -1.13
N PRO A 123 -13.22 3.79 -1.67
CA PRO A 123 -13.63 2.39 -1.70
C PRO A 123 -12.69 1.54 -2.53
N LEU A 124 -12.33 0.34 -2.04
CA LEU A 124 -11.48 -0.60 -2.78
C LEU A 124 -12.08 -0.95 -4.14
N GLY A 125 -13.39 -1.11 -4.25
CA GLY A 125 -14.07 -1.40 -5.51
C GLY A 125 -13.79 -0.38 -6.62
N ASN A 126 -13.67 0.92 -6.28
CA ASN A 126 -13.33 1.96 -7.26
C ASN A 126 -11.88 1.81 -7.75
N CYS A 127 -10.95 1.47 -6.85
CA CYS A 127 -9.56 1.26 -7.21
C CYS A 127 -9.36 -0.02 -8.04
N LEU A 128 -10.09 -1.10 -7.70
CA LEU A 128 -10.06 -2.36 -8.46
C LEU A 128 -10.50 -2.17 -9.91
N LYS A 129 -11.55 -1.38 -10.15
CA LYS A 129 -12.02 -1.06 -11.51
C LYS A 129 -10.90 -0.49 -12.40
N GLN A 130 -10.01 0.32 -11.83
CA GLN A 130 -8.90 0.94 -12.56
C GLN A 130 -7.76 -0.03 -12.88
N THR A 131 -7.70 -1.18 -12.19
CA THR A 131 -6.66 -2.19 -12.38
C THR A 131 -7.15 -3.43 -13.14
N MET A 132 -8.33 -3.38 -13.78
CA MET A 132 -8.93 -4.55 -14.46
C MET A 132 -8.06 -5.09 -15.60
N ASP A 133 -7.51 -4.20 -16.41
CA ASP A 133 -6.71 -4.56 -17.60
C ASP A 133 -5.20 -4.66 -17.30
N SER A 134 -4.83 -4.58 -16.01
CA SER A 134 -3.44 -4.67 -15.57
C SER A 134 -3.03 -6.11 -15.24
N SER A 135 -1.75 -6.28 -14.81
CA SER A 135 -1.25 -7.57 -14.32
C SER A 135 -2.15 -8.17 -13.23
N GLN A 136 -2.37 -9.49 -13.29
CA GLN A 136 -3.15 -10.20 -12.27
C GLN A 136 -2.56 -10.09 -10.85
N PHE A 137 -1.29 -9.71 -10.72
CA PHE A 137 -0.63 -9.48 -9.42
C PHE A 137 -0.50 -8.00 -9.07
N GLU A 138 -1.06 -7.11 -9.89
CA GLU A 138 -1.14 -5.69 -9.56
C GLU A 138 -2.29 -5.42 -8.60
N VAL A 139 -1.96 -4.76 -7.49
CA VAL A 139 -2.88 -4.39 -6.42
C VAL A 139 -2.94 -2.87 -6.26
N PRO A 140 -4.12 -2.27 -6.14
CA PRO A 140 -4.25 -0.86 -5.86
C PRO A 140 -4.00 -0.60 -4.37
N LEU A 141 -3.13 0.34 -4.06
CA LEU A 141 -2.90 0.80 -2.68
C LEU A 141 -3.85 1.94 -2.29
N GLY A 142 -4.18 2.82 -3.24
CA GLY A 142 -4.99 4.00 -3.01
C GLY A 142 -4.65 5.13 -3.98
N LEU A 143 -4.80 6.39 -3.53
CA LEU A 143 -4.55 7.59 -4.32
C LEU A 143 -3.48 8.45 -3.66
N ASP A 144 -2.63 9.09 -4.47
CA ASP A 144 -1.67 10.09 -4.00
C ASP A 144 -2.32 11.44 -3.68
N GLU A 145 -1.52 12.43 -3.30
CA GLU A 145 -2.00 13.79 -2.99
C GLU A 145 -2.63 14.49 -4.20
N GLN A 146 -2.34 14.06 -5.43
CA GLN A 146 -2.90 14.58 -6.68
C GLN A 146 -4.04 13.73 -7.24
N ASN A 147 -4.54 12.74 -6.48
CA ASN A 147 -5.53 11.74 -6.90
C ASN A 147 -5.05 10.77 -8.00
N ASN A 148 -3.74 10.66 -8.23
CA ASN A 148 -3.24 9.61 -9.11
C ASN A 148 -3.29 8.26 -8.39
N PRO A 149 -3.67 7.18 -9.09
CA PRO A 149 -3.68 5.85 -8.49
C PRO A 149 -2.25 5.38 -8.18
N ILE A 150 -2.06 4.83 -6.99
CA ILE A 150 -0.85 4.13 -6.61
C ILE A 150 -1.14 2.64 -6.65
N ASN A 151 -0.58 1.98 -7.64
CA ASN A 151 -0.69 0.56 -7.85
C ASN A 151 0.68 -0.11 -7.68
N VAL A 152 0.67 -1.36 -7.22
CA VAL A 152 1.88 -2.14 -6.96
C VAL A 152 1.72 -3.53 -7.54
N ASP A 153 2.59 -3.93 -8.44
CA ASP A 153 2.65 -5.30 -8.94
C ASP A 153 3.53 -6.16 -8.02
N ILE A 154 2.88 -7.03 -7.24
CA ILE A 154 3.56 -7.91 -6.28
C ILE A 154 4.53 -8.88 -6.98
N SER A 155 4.30 -9.23 -8.23
CA SER A 155 5.20 -10.12 -8.99
C SER A 155 6.52 -9.42 -9.36
N LYS A 156 6.49 -8.09 -9.53
CA LYS A 156 7.66 -7.26 -9.86
C LYS A 156 8.36 -6.75 -8.61
N LEU A 157 7.61 -6.46 -7.56
CA LEU A 157 8.18 -6.20 -6.25
C LEU A 157 8.62 -7.52 -5.62
N PRO A 158 9.89 -7.64 -5.19
CA PRO A 158 10.32 -8.88 -4.57
C PRO A 158 9.53 -9.15 -3.29
N HIS A 159 9.44 -8.17 -2.39
CA HIS A 159 8.81 -8.29 -1.08
C HIS A 159 8.34 -6.92 -0.60
N LEU A 160 7.38 -6.90 0.33
CA LEU A 160 6.76 -5.70 0.85
C LEU A 160 6.77 -5.70 2.39
N LEU A 161 7.23 -4.60 2.97
CA LEU A 161 7.14 -4.34 4.40
C LEU A 161 6.00 -3.34 4.66
N VAL A 162 5.06 -3.67 5.54
CA VAL A 162 3.94 -2.80 5.91
C VAL A 162 4.00 -2.51 7.41
N SER A 163 4.09 -1.24 7.78
CA SER A 163 4.15 -0.86 9.20
C SER A 163 3.16 0.23 9.55
N GLY A 164 2.72 0.25 10.82
CA GLY A 164 1.82 1.28 11.34
C GLY A 164 1.18 0.88 12.66
N THR A 165 0.82 1.85 13.48
CA THR A 165 0.12 1.63 14.76
C THR A 165 -1.31 1.12 14.56
N THR A 166 -1.95 0.67 15.63
CA THR A 166 -3.38 0.33 15.63
C THR A 166 -4.21 1.54 15.16
N GLY A 167 -5.19 1.31 14.27
CA GLY A 167 -6.02 2.37 13.69
C GLY A 167 -5.34 3.22 12.61
N SER A 168 -4.09 2.93 12.25
CA SER A 168 -3.37 3.69 11.21
C SER A 168 -3.79 3.34 9.78
N GLY A 169 -4.36 2.15 9.54
CA GLY A 169 -4.74 1.64 8.23
C GLY A 169 -3.96 0.38 7.78
N LYS A 170 -3.00 -0.12 8.60
CA LYS A 170 -2.17 -1.28 8.29
C LYS A 170 -3.00 -2.53 7.91
N SER A 171 -3.93 -2.93 8.77
CA SER A 171 -4.76 -4.14 8.55
C SER A 171 -5.67 -3.99 7.34
N VAL A 172 -6.23 -2.80 7.13
CA VAL A 172 -7.05 -2.51 5.93
C VAL A 172 -6.20 -2.65 4.66
N CYS A 173 -4.98 -2.11 4.64
CA CYS A 173 -4.07 -2.22 3.50
C CYS A 173 -3.72 -3.70 3.20
N ILE A 174 -3.46 -4.52 4.22
CA ILE A 174 -3.16 -5.94 4.04
C ILE A 174 -4.37 -6.68 3.48
N ASN A 175 -5.56 -6.42 4.01
CA ASN A 175 -6.81 -6.99 3.50
C ASN A 175 -7.07 -6.54 2.05
N ASN A 176 -6.80 -5.27 1.70
CA ASN A 176 -6.88 -4.79 0.32
C ASN A 176 -5.97 -5.58 -0.62
N ILE A 177 -4.73 -5.85 -0.21
CA ILE A 177 -3.78 -6.62 -1.00
C ILE A 177 -4.30 -8.05 -1.19
N ILE A 178 -4.72 -8.72 -0.12
CA ILE A 178 -5.23 -10.10 -0.17
C ILE A 178 -6.47 -10.18 -1.08
N VAL A 179 -7.46 -9.32 -0.85
CA VAL A 179 -8.70 -9.31 -1.64
C VAL A 179 -8.43 -8.98 -3.10
N SER A 180 -7.55 -8.02 -3.39
CA SER A 180 -7.17 -7.67 -4.77
C SER A 180 -6.51 -8.84 -5.50
N LEU A 181 -5.62 -9.57 -4.83
CA LEU A 181 -4.97 -10.75 -5.40
C LEU A 181 -5.97 -11.88 -5.65
N LEU A 182 -6.84 -12.15 -4.67
CA LEU A 182 -7.86 -13.20 -4.78
C LEU A 182 -8.92 -12.87 -5.85
N SER A 183 -9.21 -11.59 -6.09
CA SER A 183 -10.18 -11.17 -7.11
C SER A 183 -9.72 -11.41 -8.54
N LYS A 184 -8.41 -11.50 -8.78
CA LYS A 184 -7.79 -11.60 -10.11
C LYS A 184 -7.17 -12.96 -10.40
N ASN A 185 -6.99 -13.82 -9.39
CA ASN A 185 -6.25 -15.06 -9.52
C ASN A 185 -7.10 -16.27 -9.12
N LYS A 186 -6.82 -17.40 -9.73
CA LYS A 186 -7.38 -18.69 -9.35
C LYS A 186 -6.42 -19.45 -8.41
N PRO A 187 -6.89 -20.50 -7.68
CA PRO A 187 -6.03 -21.32 -6.82
C PRO A 187 -4.84 -21.96 -7.53
N GLU A 188 -4.95 -22.20 -8.86
CA GLU A 188 -3.87 -22.74 -9.68
C GLU A 188 -2.77 -21.73 -9.96
N ASP A 189 -3.09 -20.43 -9.95
CA ASP A 189 -2.15 -19.34 -10.25
C ASP A 189 -1.56 -18.72 -8.98
N LEU A 190 -2.33 -18.71 -7.88
CA LEU A 190 -1.98 -18.09 -6.62
C LEU A 190 -2.20 -19.03 -5.44
N GLN A 191 -1.20 -19.16 -4.60
CA GLN A 191 -1.30 -19.81 -3.29
C GLN A 191 -0.94 -18.82 -2.17
N LEU A 192 -1.73 -18.85 -1.11
CA LEU A 192 -1.53 -18.00 0.07
C LEU A 192 -0.99 -18.81 1.25
N ILE A 193 -0.13 -18.17 2.03
CA ILE A 193 0.29 -18.62 3.35
C ILE A 193 0.05 -17.44 4.29
N LEU A 194 -1.06 -17.49 5.03
CA LEU A 194 -1.41 -16.44 5.98
C LEU A 194 -0.97 -16.85 7.38
N ILE A 195 -0.20 -15.97 8.04
CA ILE A 195 0.34 -16.19 9.39
C ILE A 195 -0.21 -15.07 10.29
N ASP A 196 -1.09 -15.45 11.20
CA ASP A 196 -1.77 -14.56 12.16
C ASP A 196 -1.74 -15.14 13.57
N PRO A 197 -0.67 -14.90 14.33
CA PRO A 197 -0.54 -15.42 15.68
C PRO A 197 -1.61 -14.93 16.66
N LYS A 198 -2.27 -13.80 16.36
CA LYS A 198 -3.30 -13.20 17.19
C LYS A 198 -4.71 -13.69 16.87
N GLN A 199 -4.92 -14.36 15.75
CA GLN A 199 -6.19 -14.88 15.27
C GLN A 199 -7.29 -13.81 15.11
N VAL A 200 -6.91 -12.61 14.69
CA VAL A 200 -7.83 -11.48 14.60
C VAL A 200 -8.10 -11.07 13.15
N GLU A 201 -7.03 -10.98 12.35
CA GLU A 201 -7.11 -10.34 11.03
C GLU A 201 -7.47 -11.31 9.90
N PHE A 202 -6.97 -12.56 9.94
CA PHE A 202 -7.09 -13.50 8.83
C PHE A 202 -8.08 -14.64 9.04
N ALA A 203 -8.74 -14.73 10.20
CA ALA A 203 -9.70 -15.80 10.49
C ALA A 203 -10.81 -15.93 9.43
N LYS A 204 -11.22 -14.82 8.80
CA LYS A 204 -12.25 -14.77 7.76
C LYS A 204 -11.89 -15.55 6.49
N TYR A 205 -10.60 -15.68 6.20
CA TYR A 205 -10.10 -16.36 5.00
C TYR A 205 -9.92 -17.86 5.18
N ASP A 206 -10.10 -18.42 6.38
CA ASP A 206 -9.74 -19.82 6.71
C ASP A 206 -10.51 -20.87 5.90
N SER A 207 -11.64 -20.50 5.29
CA SER A 207 -12.44 -21.37 4.43
C SER A 207 -12.00 -21.44 2.96
N LEU A 208 -11.04 -20.61 2.55
CA LEU A 208 -10.64 -20.51 1.14
C LEU A 208 -9.75 -21.66 0.68
N LYS A 209 -9.89 -22.07 -0.59
CA LYS A 209 -9.09 -23.14 -1.24
C LYS A 209 -7.67 -22.71 -1.66
N TYR A 210 -7.27 -21.45 -1.39
CA TYR A 210 -6.01 -20.87 -1.81
C TYR A 210 -4.82 -21.18 -0.89
N PHE A 211 -5.03 -21.88 0.21
CA PHE A 211 -3.98 -22.12 1.18
C PHE A 211 -3.07 -23.28 0.84
N LEU A 212 -1.78 -23.02 0.73
CA LEU A 212 -0.76 -24.05 0.58
C LEU A 212 -0.72 -25.01 1.78
N ASN A 213 -1.04 -24.55 2.98
CA ASN A 213 -1.08 -25.32 4.22
C ASN A 213 -2.51 -25.70 4.69
N GLY A 214 -3.51 -25.50 3.83
CA GLY A 214 -4.91 -25.85 4.09
C GLY A 214 -5.68 -24.86 4.99
N ARG A 215 -5.02 -23.98 5.75
CA ARG A 215 -5.63 -22.95 6.63
C ARG A 215 -4.66 -21.89 7.08
N VAL A 216 -5.18 -20.86 7.75
CA VAL A 216 -4.40 -19.80 8.42
C VAL A 216 -3.52 -20.39 9.54
N ILE A 217 -2.27 -19.97 9.61
CA ILE A 217 -1.30 -20.42 10.63
C ILE A 217 -1.35 -19.46 11.80
N THR A 218 -1.69 -19.98 12.98
CA THR A 218 -1.85 -19.19 14.21
C THR A 218 -0.75 -19.44 15.25
N ASN A 219 0.02 -20.50 15.07
CA ASN A 219 1.08 -20.88 16.01
C ASN A 219 2.47 -20.52 15.46
N VAL A 220 3.31 -19.88 16.29
CA VAL A 220 4.65 -19.41 15.91
C VAL A 220 5.60 -20.55 15.46
N PHE A 221 5.51 -21.72 16.10
CA PHE A 221 6.33 -22.88 15.72
C PHE A 221 5.86 -23.50 14.41
N GLN A 222 4.53 -23.53 14.19
CA GLN A 222 3.97 -23.94 12.89
C GLN A 222 4.36 -22.96 11.79
N ALA A 223 4.44 -21.65 12.08
CA ALA A 223 4.92 -20.63 11.14
C ALA A 223 6.38 -20.90 10.73
N ALA A 224 7.26 -21.17 11.69
CA ALA A 224 8.67 -21.52 11.39
C ALA A 224 8.76 -22.77 10.51
N ASN A 225 7.99 -23.81 10.82
CA ASN A 225 7.94 -25.04 10.00
C ASN A 225 7.39 -24.78 8.58
N ALA A 226 6.36 -23.93 8.45
CA ALA A 226 5.83 -23.53 7.16
C ALA A 226 6.88 -22.78 6.33
N LEU A 227 7.57 -21.80 6.92
CA LEU A 227 8.66 -21.05 6.28
C LEU A 227 9.79 -21.98 5.84
N TYR A 228 10.14 -22.97 6.66
CA TYR A 228 11.15 -23.99 6.30
C TYR A 228 10.68 -24.82 5.08
N LYS A 229 9.45 -25.29 5.06
CA LYS A 229 8.87 -26.02 3.91
C LYS A 229 8.87 -25.17 2.64
N ILE A 230 8.60 -23.86 2.77
CA ILE A 230 8.66 -22.93 1.64
C ILE A 230 10.09 -22.82 1.12
N CYS A 231 11.12 -22.72 1.98
CA CYS A 231 12.50 -22.74 1.56
C CYS A 231 12.86 -24.04 0.80
N CYS A 232 12.40 -25.21 1.27
CA CYS A 232 12.58 -26.46 0.56
C CYS A 232 11.88 -26.45 -0.81
N ASN A 233 10.65 -25.94 -0.89
CA ASN A 233 9.92 -25.80 -2.15
C ASN A 233 10.63 -24.82 -3.10
N MET A 234 11.17 -23.73 -2.59
CA MET A 234 11.99 -22.78 -3.34
C MET A 234 13.19 -23.47 -4.01
N ASP A 235 13.91 -24.30 -3.27
CA ASP A 235 15.06 -25.07 -3.81
C ASP A 235 14.63 -26.06 -4.90
N LEU A 236 13.48 -26.70 -4.74
CA LEU A 236 12.90 -27.58 -5.77
C LEU A 236 12.56 -26.79 -7.04
N ARG A 237 11.87 -25.64 -6.90
CA ARG A 237 11.55 -24.78 -8.04
C ARG A 237 12.81 -24.31 -8.77
N TYR A 238 13.85 -23.88 -8.07
CA TYR A 238 15.12 -23.50 -8.68
C TYR A 238 15.74 -24.61 -9.51
N ARG A 239 15.75 -25.86 -9.00
CA ARG A 239 16.29 -27.01 -9.74
C ARG A 239 15.49 -27.26 -11.04
N GLU A 240 14.17 -27.23 -10.97
CA GLU A 240 13.32 -27.46 -12.16
C GLU A 240 13.44 -26.31 -13.18
N ILE A 241 13.44 -25.05 -12.73
CA ILE A 241 13.65 -23.87 -13.58
C ILE A 241 15.01 -23.96 -14.28
N SER A 242 16.08 -24.29 -13.53
CA SER A 242 17.43 -24.44 -14.07
C SER A 242 17.56 -25.61 -15.06
N ARG A 243 16.89 -26.76 -14.79
CA ARG A 243 16.89 -27.91 -15.71
C ARG A 243 16.27 -27.60 -17.07
N LYS A 244 15.32 -26.66 -17.10
CA LYS A 244 14.68 -26.18 -18.33
C LYS A 244 15.46 -25.06 -19.01
N GLY A 245 16.59 -24.61 -18.44
CA GLY A 245 17.38 -23.50 -18.96
C GLY A 245 16.76 -22.11 -18.72
N CYS A 246 15.73 -22.03 -17.86
CA CYS A 246 15.02 -20.81 -17.52
C CYS A 246 15.71 -20.09 -16.35
N LYS A 247 15.48 -18.78 -16.23
CA LYS A 247 15.98 -17.94 -15.14
C LYS A 247 14.88 -17.59 -14.13
N THR A 248 13.62 -17.58 -14.57
CA THR A 248 12.47 -17.16 -13.78
C THR A 248 11.31 -18.16 -13.88
N ILE A 249 10.40 -18.09 -12.92
CA ILE A 249 9.15 -18.86 -12.94
C ILE A 249 8.30 -18.53 -14.18
N ASP A 250 8.34 -17.29 -14.66
CA ASP A 250 7.54 -16.87 -15.82
C ASP A 250 8.05 -17.56 -17.08
N GLU A 251 9.36 -17.53 -17.35
CA GLU A 251 9.99 -18.26 -18.45
C GLU A 251 9.69 -19.76 -18.37
N TYR A 252 9.76 -20.34 -17.15
CA TYR A 252 9.43 -21.74 -16.94
C TYR A 252 7.98 -22.06 -17.25
N ASN A 253 7.04 -21.23 -16.79
CA ASN A 253 5.61 -21.42 -16.99
C ASN A 253 5.17 -21.25 -18.45
N GLU A 254 5.94 -20.49 -19.27
CA GLU A 254 5.69 -20.35 -20.70
C GLU A 254 5.96 -21.65 -21.47
N ILE A 255 6.98 -22.42 -21.08
CA ILE A 255 7.44 -23.59 -21.82
C ILE A 255 7.05 -24.93 -21.17
N SER A 256 6.57 -24.91 -19.93
CA SER A 256 6.28 -26.12 -19.15
C SER A 256 4.79 -26.43 -19.17
N GLU A 257 4.44 -27.71 -19.39
CA GLU A 257 3.06 -28.19 -19.25
C GLU A 257 2.56 -28.06 -17.80
N LYS A 258 3.43 -28.37 -16.83
CA LYS A 258 3.15 -28.20 -15.40
C LYS A 258 3.65 -26.83 -14.94
N LYS A 259 2.70 -25.93 -14.75
CA LYS A 259 2.99 -24.58 -14.26
C LYS A 259 3.12 -24.54 -12.74
N TYR A 260 3.95 -23.63 -12.25
CA TYR A 260 4.02 -23.28 -10.83
C TYR A 260 3.15 -22.06 -10.54
N SER A 261 2.33 -22.15 -9.50
CA SER A 261 1.62 -21.01 -8.92
C SER A 261 2.60 -20.08 -8.21
N ARG A 262 2.30 -18.77 -8.16
CA ARG A 262 3.00 -17.86 -7.23
C ARG A 262 2.53 -18.13 -5.80
N ALA A 263 3.47 -18.08 -4.87
CA ALA A 263 3.19 -18.23 -3.43
C ALA A 263 3.40 -16.88 -2.72
N ILE A 264 2.36 -16.40 -2.04
CA ILE A 264 2.43 -15.14 -1.29
C ILE A 264 2.25 -15.43 0.20
N ILE A 265 3.28 -15.08 0.96
CA ILE A 265 3.33 -15.27 2.39
C ILE A 265 3.00 -13.93 3.04
N VAL A 266 1.93 -13.88 3.82
CA VAL A 266 1.52 -12.67 4.56
C VAL A 266 1.64 -12.92 6.05
N ILE A 267 2.40 -12.08 6.73
CA ILE A 267 2.59 -12.13 8.19
C ILE A 267 1.98 -10.85 8.77
N ASP A 268 0.89 -10.97 9.55
CA ASP A 268 0.22 -9.81 10.13
C ASP A 268 1.05 -9.09 11.20
N GLU A 269 1.76 -9.84 12.04
CA GLU A 269 2.59 -9.26 13.09
C GLU A 269 3.95 -9.96 13.16
N LEU A 270 4.93 -9.39 12.45
CA LEU A 270 6.30 -9.91 12.43
C LEU A 270 6.94 -9.91 13.82
N ALA A 271 6.58 -8.93 14.69
CA ALA A 271 7.14 -8.84 16.02
C ALA A 271 6.84 -10.08 16.87
N ASP A 272 5.66 -10.69 16.73
CA ASP A 272 5.31 -11.88 17.51
C ASP A 272 6.19 -13.09 17.13
N LEU A 273 6.56 -13.22 15.86
CA LEU A 273 7.48 -14.26 15.41
C LEU A 273 8.93 -13.98 15.85
N MET A 274 9.38 -12.74 15.67
CA MET A 274 10.75 -12.33 15.98
C MET A 274 11.06 -12.31 17.47
N ILE A 275 10.08 -12.01 18.32
CA ILE A 275 10.29 -12.04 19.78
C ILE A 275 10.32 -13.48 20.31
N ARG A 276 9.47 -14.36 19.79
CA ARG A 276 9.31 -15.72 20.32
C ARG A 276 10.26 -16.75 19.72
N ASN A 277 10.60 -16.61 18.42
CA ASN A 277 11.40 -17.61 17.71
C ASN A 277 12.34 -17.00 16.64
N LYS A 278 13.03 -15.91 17.00
CA LYS A 278 13.91 -15.16 16.09
C LYS A 278 14.96 -16.06 15.42
N LYS A 279 15.61 -16.93 16.21
CA LYS A 279 16.74 -17.75 15.74
C LYS A 279 16.38 -18.66 14.56
N GLU A 280 15.15 -19.14 14.51
CA GLU A 280 14.68 -20.01 13.42
C GLU A 280 14.01 -19.19 12.30
N VAL A 281 13.22 -18.16 12.65
CA VAL A 281 12.39 -17.42 11.67
C VAL A 281 13.22 -16.46 10.84
N GLU A 282 14.11 -15.67 11.44
CA GLU A 282 14.88 -14.64 10.72
C GLU A 282 15.70 -15.21 9.55
N PRO A 283 16.51 -16.29 9.73
CA PRO A 283 17.27 -16.85 8.62
C PRO A 283 16.40 -17.33 7.45
N LEU A 284 15.21 -17.90 7.75
CA LEU A 284 14.26 -18.36 6.74
C LEU A 284 13.66 -17.20 5.96
N LEU A 285 13.23 -16.14 6.65
CA LEU A 285 12.71 -14.93 6.02
C LEU A 285 13.76 -14.25 5.15
N VAL A 286 14.99 -14.11 5.64
CA VAL A 286 16.11 -13.53 4.88
C VAL A 286 16.39 -14.36 3.63
N ARG A 287 16.41 -15.68 3.73
CA ARG A 287 16.61 -16.58 2.58
C ARG A 287 15.53 -16.44 1.53
N ILE A 288 14.26 -16.43 1.95
CA ILE A 288 13.13 -16.20 1.04
C ILE A 288 13.23 -14.81 0.41
N ALA A 289 13.58 -13.78 1.19
CA ALA A 289 13.72 -12.43 0.69
C ALA A 289 14.86 -12.26 -0.33
N GLN A 290 15.92 -13.05 -0.23
CA GLN A 290 17.04 -13.03 -1.18
C GLN A 290 16.74 -13.78 -2.47
N LEU A 291 16.02 -14.90 -2.39
CA LEU A 291 15.91 -15.86 -3.49
C LEU A 291 14.49 -16.04 -4.01
N GLY A 292 13.46 -15.64 -3.28
CA GLY A 292 12.07 -15.96 -3.58
C GLY A 292 11.56 -15.42 -4.92
N ARG A 293 11.98 -14.20 -5.33
CA ARG A 293 11.46 -13.51 -6.51
C ARG A 293 11.50 -14.35 -7.78
N ALA A 294 12.66 -14.92 -8.10
CA ALA A 294 12.84 -15.64 -9.35
C ALA A 294 12.01 -16.93 -9.45
N CYS A 295 11.65 -17.53 -8.31
CA CYS A 295 10.79 -18.72 -8.26
C CYS A 295 9.34 -18.43 -7.84
N GLY A 296 8.92 -17.15 -7.88
CA GLY A 296 7.55 -16.73 -7.64
C GLY A 296 7.08 -16.87 -6.19
N ILE A 297 7.98 -16.62 -5.23
CA ILE A 297 7.68 -16.61 -3.78
C ILE A 297 7.88 -15.20 -3.25
N HIS A 298 6.83 -14.61 -2.67
CA HIS A 298 6.81 -13.23 -2.24
C HIS A 298 6.42 -13.12 -0.77
N LEU A 299 7.06 -12.17 -0.05
CA LEU A 299 6.78 -11.85 1.36
C LEU A 299 6.03 -10.53 1.47
N ILE A 300 4.98 -10.51 2.27
CA ILE A 300 4.32 -9.31 2.78
C ILE A 300 4.44 -9.37 4.31
N LEU A 301 5.37 -8.61 4.85
CA LEU A 301 5.66 -8.58 6.28
C LEU A 301 5.03 -7.37 6.92
N ALA A 302 4.15 -7.58 7.89
CA ALA A 302 3.52 -6.49 8.59
C ALA A 302 3.93 -6.43 10.07
N THR A 303 3.97 -5.22 10.63
CA THR A 303 4.21 -5.04 12.07
C THR A 303 3.64 -3.72 12.60
N GLN A 304 3.10 -3.78 13.81
CA GLN A 304 2.72 -2.60 14.60
C GLN A 304 3.88 -2.07 15.44
N ARG A 305 4.97 -2.83 15.55
CA ARG A 305 6.15 -2.52 16.38
C ARG A 305 7.41 -2.41 15.54
N PRO A 306 7.60 -1.28 14.81
CA PRO A 306 8.78 -1.10 13.96
C PRO A 306 10.00 -0.75 14.81
N SER A 307 10.60 -1.76 15.45
CA SER A 307 11.87 -1.65 16.16
C SER A 307 13.00 -2.31 15.38
N ARG A 308 14.26 -1.96 15.67
CA ARG A 308 15.44 -2.58 15.05
C ARG A 308 15.59 -4.07 15.37
N GLU A 309 14.97 -4.52 16.45
CA GLU A 309 14.94 -5.94 16.85
C GLU A 309 13.99 -6.75 15.96
N VAL A 310 12.90 -6.13 15.51
CA VAL A 310 11.88 -6.73 14.65
C VAL A 310 12.26 -6.59 13.17
N ILE A 311 12.55 -5.37 12.74
CA ILE A 311 13.00 -5.06 11.38
C ILE A 311 14.51 -4.95 11.40
N THR A 312 15.17 -6.11 11.28
CA THR A 312 16.64 -6.17 11.31
C THR A 312 17.24 -5.60 10.03
N GLY A 313 18.51 -5.20 10.08
CA GLY A 313 19.20 -4.69 8.90
C GLY A 313 19.23 -5.69 7.74
N LEU A 314 19.35 -6.99 8.05
CA LEU A 314 19.34 -8.05 7.03
C LEU A 314 17.99 -8.16 6.32
N LEU A 315 16.88 -8.13 7.06
CA LEU A 315 15.54 -8.13 6.46
C LEU A 315 15.30 -6.86 5.63
N LYS A 316 15.66 -5.70 6.19
CA LYS A 316 15.38 -4.41 5.56
C LYS A 316 16.08 -4.22 4.20
N VAL A 317 17.31 -4.67 4.08
CA VAL A 317 18.08 -4.61 2.81
C VAL A 317 17.43 -5.49 1.74
N ASN A 318 16.85 -6.62 2.12
CA ASN A 318 16.24 -7.58 1.19
C ASN A 318 14.75 -7.31 0.92
N ILE A 319 14.14 -6.34 1.63
CA ILE A 319 12.74 -5.92 1.44
C ILE A 319 12.74 -4.41 1.13
N PRO A 320 13.05 -4.02 -0.11
CA PRO A 320 13.23 -2.62 -0.45
C PRO A 320 11.91 -1.83 -0.55
N ALA A 321 10.81 -2.49 -0.92
CA ALA A 321 9.50 -1.85 -0.99
C ALA A 321 8.85 -1.77 0.40
N LYS A 322 8.36 -0.58 0.77
CA LYS A 322 7.88 -0.31 2.12
C LYS A 322 6.63 0.55 2.10
N ILE A 323 5.66 0.19 2.93
CA ILE A 323 4.50 1.03 3.27
C ILE A 323 4.59 1.36 4.75
N CYS A 324 4.55 2.62 5.09
CA CYS A 324 4.56 3.07 6.47
C CYS A 324 3.36 3.98 6.72
N PHE A 325 2.40 3.49 7.47
CA PHE A 325 1.32 4.28 8.04
C PHE A 325 1.80 5.03 9.28
N LYS A 326 0.90 5.77 9.96
CA LYS A 326 1.24 6.53 11.17
C LYS A 326 1.99 5.67 12.18
N VAL A 327 3.11 6.22 12.69
CA VAL A 327 3.95 5.63 13.74
C VAL A 327 4.14 6.62 14.89
N PRO A 328 4.51 6.16 16.11
CA PRO A 328 4.56 7.04 17.29
C PRO A 328 5.64 8.13 17.24
N SER A 329 6.74 7.91 16.52
CA SER A 329 7.87 8.84 16.51
C SER A 329 8.71 8.76 15.23
N ALA A 330 9.52 9.81 14.99
CA ALA A 330 10.48 9.85 13.89
C ALA A 330 11.52 8.71 13.93
N VAL A 331 11.82 8.15 15.12
CA VAL A 331 12.71 6.98 15.25
C VAL A 331 12.08 5.77 14.57
N HIS A 332 10.80 5.49 14.82
CA HIS A 332 10.08 4.39 14.19
C HIS A 332 9.95 4.59 12.67
N SER A 333 9.71 5.84 12.21
CA SER A 333 9.70 6.16 10.79
C SER A 333 11.04 5.81 10.12
N ARG A 334 12.18 6.20 10.73
CA ARG A 334 13.51 5.89 10.22
C ARG A 334 13.84 4.39 10.25
N VAL A 335 13.32 3.65 11.21
CA VAL A 335 13.49 2.18 11.22
C VAL A 335 12.87 1.56 9.97
N VAL A 336 11.71 2.03 9.52
CA VAL A 336 11.03 1.51 8.32
C VAL A 336 11.58 2.12 7.05
N LEU A 337 11.53 3.46 6.91
CA LEU A 337 11.72 4.20 5.66
C LEU A 337 13.14 4.79 5.49
N ASP A 338 14.04 4.69 6.48
CA ASP A 338 15.30 5.43 6.57
C ASP A 338 15.12 6.97 6.66
N LYS A 339 13.90 7.46 6.61
CA LYS A 339 13.49 8.86 6.65
C LYS A 339 12.43 9.10 7.72
N SER A 340 12.39 10.32 8.24
CA SER A 340 11.27 10.78 9.08
C SER A 340 10.10 11.20 8.20
N GLY A 341 8.89 11.23 8.77
CA GLY A 341 7.67 11.69 8.08
C GLY A 341 6.43 10.89 8.46
N ALA A 342 6.56 9.57 8.68
CA ALA A 342 5.42 8.74 9.04
C ALA A 342 4.83 9.06 10.43
N GLU A 343 5.59 9.70 11.32
CA GLU A 343 5.09 10.20 12.60
C GLU A 343 4.14 11.41 12.46
N LYS A 344 4.17 12.07 11.30
CA LYS A 344 3.33 13.25 11.00
C LYS A 344 2.02 12.87 10.30
N LEU A 345 1.87 11.61 9.91
CA LEU A 345 0.67 11.11 9.27
C LEU A 345 -0.53 11.17 10.21
N THR A 346 -1.70 11.33 9.64
CA THR A 346 -2.93 11.54 10.40
C THR A 346 -3.60 10.23 10.85
N GLY A 347 -3.17 9.04 10.32
CA GLY A 347 -3.81 7.74 10.56
C GLY A 347 -4.96 7.47 9.59
N CYS A 348 -5.78 6.43 9.84
CA CYS A 348 -6.94 6.06 9.00
C CYS A 348 -6.61 5.95 7.50
N GLY A 349 -5.54 5.23 7.16
CA GLY A 349 -5.14 4.99 5.79
C GLY A 349 -4.19 6.03 5.17
N ASP A 350 -3.83 7.10 5.89
CA ASP A 350 -2.78 8.04 5.48
C ASP A 350 -1.42 7.36 5.62
N GLY A 351 -0.72 7.16 4.52
CA GLY A 351 0.49 6.35 4.44
C GLY A 351 1.57 6.97 3.56
N LEU A 352 2.78 6.43 3.71
CA LEU A 352 3.93 6.68 2.85
C LEU A 352 4.32 5.37 2.15
N PHE A 353 4.36 5.38 0.84
CA PHE A 353 4.85 4.26 0.02
C PHE A 353 6.22 4.59 -0.53
N GLN A 354 7.19 3.73 -0.25
CA GLN A 354 8.53 3.76 -0.85
C GLN A 354 8.69 2.57 -1.78
N ASN A 355 8.93 2.86 -3.04
CA ASN A 355 9.21 1.85 -4.05
C ASN A 355 10.63 1.27 -3.90
N ASN A 356 10.94 0.21 -4.66
CA ASN A 356 12.25 -0.45 -4.67
C ASN A 356 13.31 0.27 -5.53
N ASP A 357 12.97 1.39 -6.16
CA ASP A 357 13.84 2.18 -7.05
C ASP A 357 14.68 3.24 -6.30
N GLY A 358 14.56 3.31 -4.97
CA GLY A 358 15.27 4.29 -4.15
C GLY A 358 14.67 5.71 -4.18
N SER A 359 13.52 5.90 -4.81
CA SER A 359 12.80 7.17 -4.82
C SER A 359 12.36 7.60 -3.41
N ASP A 360 12.05 8.88 -3.26
CA ASP A 360 11.46 9.40 -2.03
C ASP A 360 10.07 8.77 -1.80
N PRO A 361 9.71 8.53 -0.52
CA PRO A 361 8.39 8.00 -0.22
C PRO A 361 7.27 8.93 -0.72
N VAL A 362 6.29 8.36 -1.40
CA VAL A 362 5.10 9.06 -1.89
C VAL A 362 4.00 8.94 -0.84
N ARG A 363 3.36 10.05 -0.47
CA ARG A 363 2.22 10.06 0.43
C ARG A 363 0.95 9.66 -0.31
N PHE A 364 0.14 8.83 0.33
CA PHE A 364 -1.10 8.35 -0.26
C PHE A 364 -2.19 8.14 0.79
N GLN A 365 -3.44 8.22 0.36
CA GLN A 365 -4.59 7.74 1.10
C GLN A 365 -4.91 6.32 0.65
N GLY A 366 -4.84 5.37 1.57
CA GLY A 366 -5.11 3.96 1.31
C GLY A 366 -6.57 3.72 0.94
N ALA A 367 -6.78 2.81 -0.02
CA ALA A 367 -8.10 2.29 -0.32
C ALA A 367 -8.69 1.58 0.91
N TYR A 368 -10.01 1.65 1.06
CA TYR A 368 -10.74 1.11 2.19
C TYR A 368 -11.63 -0.06 1.78
N ILE A 369 -11.59 -1.09 2.58
CA ILE A 369 -12.53 -2.20 2.54
C ILE A 369 -13.08 -2.44 3.95
N SER A 370 -14.39 -2.59 4.07
CA SER A 370 -15.05 -2.91 5.33
C SER A 370 -14.99 -4.40 5.65
N SER A 371 -15.13 -4.74 6.93
CA SER A 371 -15.22 -6.12 7.38
C SER A 371 -16.37 -6.89 6.72
N GLN A 372 -17.51 -6.22 6.49
CA GLN A 372 -18.67 -6.81 5.84
C GLN A 372 -18.44 -7.10 4.35
N GLU A 373 -17.70 -6.24 3.64
CA GLU A 373 -17.33 -6.47 2.25
C GLU A 373 -16.38 -7.66 2.13
N ILE A 374 -15.43 -7.82 3.07
CA ILE A 374 -14.56 -9.00 3.12
C ILE A 374 -15.39 -10.28 3.31
N ASP A 375 -16.35 -10.28 4.25
CA ASP A 375 -17.19 -11.45 4.51
C ASP A 375 -17.99 -11.85 3.25
N LYS A 376 -18.64 -10.88 2.59
CA LYS A 376 -19.36 -11.10 1.33
C LYS A 376 -18.43 -11.61 0.21
N PHE A 377 -17.22 -11.06 0.13
CA PHE A 377 -16.24 -11.47 -0.86
C PHE A 377 -15.79 -12.92 -0.65
N VAL A 378 -15.49 -13.31 0.60
CA VAL A 378 -15.12 -14.69 0.93
C VAL A 378 -16.27 -15.67 0.64
N GLU A 379 -17.51 -15.32 0.95
CA GLU A 379 -18.68 -16.08 0.57
C GLU A 379 -18.77 -16.29 -0.95
N TYR A 380 -18.61 -15.19 -1.71
CA TYR A 380 -18.65 -15.24 -3.18
C TYR A 380 -17.58 -16.18 -3.75
N ILE A 381 -16.33 -16.06 -3.30
CA ILE A 381 -15.20 -16.90 -3.75
C ILE A 381 -15.42 -18.39 -3.41
N ASN A 382 -16.03 -18.72 -2.27
CA ASN A 382 -16.30 -20.09 -1.88
C ASN A 382 -17.42 -20.75 -2.70
N GLN A 383 -18.33 -19.97 -3.30
CA GLN A 383 -19.45 -20.44 -4.11
C GLN A 383 -19.05 -20.65 -5.59
N HIS A 384 -18.00 -20.01 -6.06
CA HIS A 384 -17.54 -19.99 -7.45
C HIS A 384 -16.11 -20.51 -7.59
#